data_27ca389e8c4377ab4c94ff5a2a7cc2d5
#
_entry.id   27ca389e8c4377ab4c94ff5a2a7cc2d5
#
_cell.length_a   1.000
_cell.length_b   1.000
_cell.length_c   1.000
_cell.angle_alpha   90.00
_cell.angle_beta   90.00
_cell.angle_gamma   90.00
#
_symmetry.space_group_name_H-M   'P 1'
#
loop_
_entity.id
_entity.type
_entity.pdbx_description
1 polymer ?
#
loop_
_entity_poly.entity_id
_entity_poly.type
_entity_poly.pdbx_seq_one_letter_code
_entity_poly.pdbx_strand_id
1 'polypeptide(L)'
;MPFPATPALTTDCVVFDERGYVLLIRRKYEPFKGTYALPGGFVDVGETVETGCRRELKEETGLEVGALQLVGVYSDPDRDPRGHTCSIAYLARVGRAEPQAGDDAAAAEWVGDWRAEKLAFDHALILADAERLLTGA
;
A
#
# COMPACT_ATOMS: atom_id res chain seq x y z
N MET A 1 5.62 33.77 0.30
CA MET A 1 6.80 32.90 0.35
C MET A 1 6.47 31.53 -0.21
N PRO A 2 7.22 31.01 -1.19
CA PRO A 2 6.99 29.67 -1.67
C PRO A 2 7.34 28.65 -0.58
N PHE A 3 6.65 27.51 -0.60
CA PHE A 3 7.00 26.41 0.29
C PHE A 3 8.37 25.83 -0.10
N PRO A 4 9.16 25.34 0.85
CA PRO A 4 10.39 24.62 0.53
C PRO A 4 10.08 23.34 -0.25
N ALA A 5 11.07 22.84 -0.97
CA ALA A 5 10.95 21.52 -1.59
C ALA A 5 10.77 20.46 -0.49
N THR A 6 9.85 19.56 -0.70
CA THR A 6 9.51 18.52 0.27
C THR A 6 9.47 17.15 -0.41
N PRO A 7 9.62 16.05 0.33
CA PRO A 7 9.35 14.73 -0.20
C PRO A 7 7.90 14.63 -0.69
N ALA A 8 7.66 13.79 -1.67
CA ALA A 8 6.30 13.49 -2.09
C ALA A 8 5.60 12.66 -1.01
N LEU A 9 4.34 12.96 -0.76
CA LEU A 9 3.54 12.24 0.22
C LEU A 9 2.80 11.11 -0.46
N THR A 10 2.99 9.88 0.06
CA THR A 10 2.33 8.68 -0.44
C THR A 10 1.62 7.95 0.70
N THR A 11 0.80 6.98 0.33
CA THR A 11 0.14 6.10 1.30
C THR A 11 0.13 4.67 0.75
N ASP A 12 0.24 3.70 1.65
CA ASP A 12 0.16 2.28 1.32
C ASP A 12 -0.87 1.61 2.21
N CYS A 13 -1.64 0.70 1.63
CA CYS A 13 -2.74 0.03 2.30
C CYS A 13 -2.42 -1.44 2.48
N VAL A 14 -2.38 -1.91 3.73
CA VAL A 14 -2.21 -3.34 4.04
C VAL A 14 -3.57 -3.89 4.41
N VAL A 15 -4.12 -4.75 3.56
CA VAL A 15 -5.44 -5.34 3.79
C VAL A 15 -5.28 -6.85 3.95
N PHE A 16 -5.67 -7.36 5.13
CA PHE A 16 -5.70 -8.81 5.38
C PHE A 16 -7.13 -9.31 5.36
N ASP A 17 -7.34 -10.48 4.77
CA ASP A 17 -8.63 -11.17 4.87
C ASP A 17 -8.68 -12.08 6.11
N GLU A 18 -9.77 -12.80 6.27
CA GLU A 18 -9.99 -13.70 7.42
C GLU A 18 -9.01 -14.86 7.48
N ARG A 19 -8.37 -15.22 6.34
CA ARG A 19 -7.35 -16.27 6.28
C ARG A 19 -5.96 -15.76 6.67
N GLY A 20 -5.80 -14.44 6.81
CA GLY A 20 -4.50 -13.80 6.97
C GLY A 20 -3.77 -13.58 5.64
N TYR A 21 -4.44 -13.73 4.51
CA TYR A 21 -3.89 -13.39 3.20
C TYR A 21 -3.89 -11.89 3.02
N VAL A 22 -2.87 -11.38 2.36
CA VAL A 22 -2.74 -9.94 2.09
C VAL A 22 -3.11 -9.62 0.66
N LEU A 23 -3.76 -8.48 0.47
CA LEU A 23 -4.11 -7.98 -0.85
C LEU A 23 -2.91 -7.29 -1.47
N LEU A 24 -2.46 -7.79 -2.60
CA LEU A 24 -1.35 -7.21 -3.35
C LEU A 24 -1.79 -6.94 -4.78
N ILE A 25 -1.14 -5.94 -5.39
CA ILE A 25 -1.27 -5.65 -6.80
C ILE A 25 0.02 -6.02 -7.51
N ARG A 26 -0.05 -6.26 -8.83
CA ARG A 26 1.14 -6.33 -9.67
C ARG A 26 1.34 -4.97 -10.32
N ARG A 27 2.55 -4.47 -10.24
CA ARG A 27 2.87 -3.18 -10.84
C ARG A 27 2.83 -3.29 -12.35
N LYS A 28 2.14 -2.36 -13.00
CA LYS A 28 2.00 -2.29 -14.44
C LYS A 28 3.14 -1.51 -15.10
N TYR A 29 3.77 -0.59 -14.36
CA TYR A 29 4.81 0.32 -14.86
C TYR A 29 6.08 0.24 -14.03
N GLU A 30 7.19 0.69 -14.63
CA GLU A 30 8.44 0.88 -13.89
C GLU A 30 8.31 2.03 -12.88
N PRO A 31 9.03 2.03 -11.75
CA PRO A 31 9.98 1.00 -11.32
C PRO A 31 9.27 -0.27 -10.81
N PHE A 32 10.00 -1.38 -10.77
CA PHE A 32 9.52 -2.67 -10.26
C PHE A 32 8.35 -3.26 -11.05
N LYS A 33 8.27 -2.98 -12.35
CA LYS A 33 7.21 -3.55 -13.22
C LYS A 33 7.14 -5.07 -13.07
N GLY A 34 5.91 -5.58 -12.91
CA GLY A 34 5.64 -7.02 -12.79
C GLY A 34 5.81 -7.60 -11.40
N THR A 35 6.35 -6.83 -10.45
CA THR A 35 6.45 -7.29 -9.05
C THR A 35 5.18 -6.96 -8.29
N TYR A 36 4.98 -7.67 -7.18
CA TYR A 36 3.90 -7.34 -6.25
C TYR A 36 4.20 -6.06 -5.49
N ALA A 37 3.15 -5.34 -5.14
CA ALA A 37 3.20 -4.16 -4.31
C ALA A 37 1.92 -4.05 -3.48
N LEU A 38 2.01 -3.29 -2.38
CA LEU A 38 0.81 -2.88 -1.66
C LEU A 38 0.00 -1.91 -2.52
N PRO A 39 -1.33 -1.96 -2.47
CA PRO A 39 -2.15 -0.90 -3.04
C PRO A 39 -1.78 0.44 -2.39
N GLY A 40 -1.71 1.49 -3.17
CA GLY A 40 -1.35 2.80 -2.68
C GLY A 40 -0.90 3.73 -3.79
N GLY A 41 -0.47 4.92 -3.42
CA GLY A 41 -0.01 5.91 -4.37
C GLY A 41 0.13 7.29 -3.73
N PHE A 42 0.20 8.30 -4.58
CA PHE A 42 0.38 9.67 -4.13
C PHE A 42 -0.91 10.23 -3.52
N VAL A 43 -0.75 10.95 -2.42
CA VAL A 43 -1.85 11.69 -1.80
C VAL A 43 -2.05 12.99 -2.58
N ASP A 44 -3.28 13.28 -2.95
CA ASP A 44 -3.60 14.50 -3.69
C ASP A 44 -3.65 15.70 -2.74
N VAL A 45 -3.29 16.87 -3.26
CA VAL A 45 -3.46 18.12 -2.52
C VAL A 45 -4.94 18.28 -2.16
N GLY A 46 -5.20 18.56 -0.90
CA GLY A 46 -6.57 18.78 -0.42
C GLY A 46 -7.25 17.53 0.15
N GLU A 47 -6.63 16.33 0.04
CA GLU A 47 -7.16 15.14 0.71
C GLU A 47 -6.32 14.77 1.92
N THR A 48 -6.94 14.15 2.91
CA THR A 48 -6.19 13.55 4.02
C THR A 48 -5.50 12.27 3.54
N VAL A 49 -4.47 11.84 4.28
CA VAL A 49 -3.77 10.60 3.95
C VAL A 49 -4.72 9.39 4.01
N GLU A 50 -5.63 9.35 5.00
CA GLU A 50 -6.63 8.28 5.08
C GLU A 50 -7.55 8.26 3.87
N THR A 51 -8.02 9.42 3.43
CA THR A 51 -8.84 9.53 2.22
C THR A 51 -8.08 9.05 1.00
N GLY A 52 -6.81 9.45 0.87
CA GLY A 52 -5.93 8.99 -0.19
C GLY A 52 -5.76 7.47 -0.20
N CYS A 53 -5.56 6.88 0.98
CA CYS A 53 -5.44 5.43 1.13
C CYS A 53 -6.71 4.71 0.63
N ARG A 54 -7.88 5.17 1.05
CA ARG A 54 -9.16 4.59 0.63
C ARG A 54 -9.40 4.76 -0.87
N ARG A 55 -9.06 5.92 -1.40
CA ARG A 55 -9.21 6.22 -2.83
C ARG A 55 -8.32 5.31 -3.67
N GLU A 56 -7.04 5.22 -3.34
CA GLU A 56 -6.09 4.37 -4.06
C GLU A 56 -6.48 2.90 -4.00
N LEU A 57 -6.90 2.42 -2.83
CA LEU A 57 -7.36 1.04 -2.66
C LEU A 57 -8.53 0.75 -3.59
N LYS A 58 -9.52 1.64 -3.62
CA LYS A 58 -10.69 1.47 -4.46
C LYS A 58 -10.35 1.53 -5.95
N GLU A 59 -9.49 2.48 -6.34
CA GLU A 59 -9.06 2.62 -7.74
C GLU A 59 -8.30 1.38 -8.23
N GLU A 60 -7.44 0.81 -7.40
CA GLU A 60 -6.56 -0.28 -7.81
C GLU A 60 -7.18 -1.68 -7.64
N THR A 61 -8.09 -1.84 -6.68
CA THR A 61 -8.61 -3.17 -6.31
C THR A 61 -10.13 -3.26 -6.30
N GLY A 62 -10.83 -2.14 -6.37
CA GLY A 62 -12.28 -2.09 -6.25
C GLY A 62 -12.81 -2.25 -4.83
N LEU A 63 -11.94 -2.49 -3.84
CA LEU A 63 -12.38 -2.75 -2.47
C LEU A 63 -12.56 -1.48 -1.66
N GLU A 64 -13.55 -1.52 -0.78
CA GLU A 64 -13.78 -0.55 0.27
C GLU A 64 -13.62 -1.26 1.61
N VAL A 65 -12.99 -0.59 2.57
CA VAL A 65 -12.70 -1.17 3.89
C VAL A 65 -13.30 -0.31 4.99
N GLY A 66 -13.47 -0.91 6.17
CA GLY A 66 -13.92 -0.21 7.35
C GLY A 66 -12.81 0.60 8.02
N ALA A 67 -12.58 0.32 9.29
CA ALA A 67 -11.58 1.06 10.07
C ALA A 67 -10.17 0.86 9.53
N LEU A 68 -9.38 1.95 9.52
CA LEU A 68 -7.95 1.93 9.20
C LEU A 68 -7.15 2.14 10.49
N GLN A 69 -6.14 1.31 10.69
CA GLN A 69 -5.20 1.42 11.80
C GLN A 69 -3.85 1.87 11.24
N LEU A 70 -3.25 2.89 11.84
CA LEU A 70 -1.93 3.35 11.44
C LEU A 70 -0.89 2.26 11.68
N VAL A 71 -0.13 1.90 10.65
CA VAL A 71 1.02 0.99 10.75
C VAL A 71 2.27 1.80 11.09
N GLY A 72 2.55 2.82 10.32
CA GLY A 72 3.73 3.65 10.52
C GLY A 72 3.99 4.61 9.38
N VAL A 73 5.11 5.31 9.50
CA VAL A 73 5.60 6.28 8.51
C VAL A 73 6.93 5.76 7.97
N TYR A 74 7.05 5.74 6.66
CA TYR A 74 8.21 5.20 5.95
C TYR A 74 8.79 6.29 5.07
N SER A 75 9.93 6.83 5.46
CA SER A 75 10.48 8.05 4.85
C SER A 75 11.97 7.98 4.54
N ASP A 76 12.54 6.79 4.44
CA ASP A 76 13.94 6.66 4.02
C ASP A 76 14.11 7.31 2.65
N PRO A 77 15.12 8.20 2.48
CA PRO A 77 15.31 8.89 1.20
C PRO A 77 15.52 7.97 0.00
N ASP A 78 16.01 6.75 0.23
CA ASP A 78 16.32 5.80 -0.83
C ASP A 78 15.24 4.75 -1.07
N ARG A 79 14.10 4.86 -0.37
CA ARG A 79 13.04 3.86 -0.47
C ARG A 79 12.40 3.76 -1.86
N ASP A 80 12.40 4.85 -2.62
CA ASP A 80 11.86 4.92 -3.99
C ASP A 80 12.94 5.46 -4.92
N PRO A 81 13.32 4.71 -5.97
CA PRO A 81 14.39 5.15 -6.87
C PRO A 81 14.06 6.41 -7.65
N ARG A 82 12.78 6.78 -7.78
CA ARG A 82 12.36 8.00 -8.50
C ARG A 82 12.65 9.28 -7.73
N GLY A 83 12.73 9.20 -6.39
CA GLY A 83 12.92 10.37 -5.52
C GLY A 83 12.45 10.09 -4.12
N HIS A 84 12.62 11.06 -3.24
CA HIS A 84 12.27 10.94 -1.83
C HIS A 84 10.75 10.95 -1.65
N THR A 85 10.21 9.87 -1.09
CA THR A 85 8.80 9.78 -0.71
C THR A 85 8.67 9.55 0.79
N CYS A 86 7.56 10.02 1.34
CA CYS A 86 7.16 9.73 2.71
C CYS A 86 5.81 9.02 2.64
N SER A 87 5.80 7.73 2.97
CA SER A 87 4.56 6.94 2.92
C SER A 87 3.99 6.72 4.31
N ILE A 88 2.72 6.96 4.44
CA ILE A 88 1.94 6.62 5.63
C ILE A 88 1.16 5.35 5.31
N ALA A 89 1.43 4.28 6.05
CA ALA A 89 0.82 2.98 5.83
C ALA A 89 -0.28 2.71 6.84
N TYR A 90 -1.37 2.14 6.35
CA TYR A 90 -2.54 1.76 7.15
C TYR A 90 -2.84 0.27 7.00
N LEU A 91 -3.41 -0.29 8.04
CA LEU A 91 -3.87 -1.67 8.12
C LEU A 91 -5.39 -1.70 8.17
N ALA A 92 -5.99 -2.57 7.36
CA ALA A 92 -7.42 -2.88 7.43
C ALA A 92 -7.60 -4.39 7.41
N ARG A 93 -8.74 -4.83 7.95
CA ARG A 93 -9.15 -6.23 7.94
C ARG A 93 -10.48 -6.35 7.22
N VAL A 94 -10.61 -7.35 6.38
CA VAL A 94 -11.86 -7.61 5.66
C VAL A 94 -12.23 -9.08 5.78
N GLY A 95 -13.49 -9.38 5.51
CA GLY A 95 -13.94 -10.74 5.28
C GLY A 95 -13.53 -11.19 3.89
N ARG A 96 -14.29 -12.10 3.31
CA ARG A 96 -14.03 -12.58 1.96
C ARG A 96 -14.48 -11.55 0.93
N ALA A 97 -13.59 -11.19 0.00
CA ALA A 97 -13.88 -10.25 -1.06
C ALA A 97 -13.09 -10.60 -2.32
N GLU A 98 -13.66 -10.26 -3.49
CA GLU A 98 -13.01 -10.48 -4.79
C GLU A 98 -12.51 -9.15 -5.32
N PRO A 99 -11.18 -8.93 -5.36
CA PRO A 99 -10.64 -7.69 -5.90
C PRO A 99 -10.69 -7.68 -7.43
N GLN A 100 -10.76 -6.48 -7.99
CA GLN A 100 -10.68 -6.26 -9.43
C GLN A 100 -9.60 -5.23 -9.70
N ALA A 101 -8.61 -5.59 -10.53
CA ALA A 101 -7.53 -4.67 -10.88
C ALA A 101 -8.09 -3.46 -11.61
N GLY A 102 -7.68 -2.26 -11.16
CA GLY A 102 -7.96 -1.02 -11.86
C GLY A 102 -6.94 -0.75 -12.97
N ASP A 103 -7.04 0.45 -13.57
CA ASP A 103 -6.24 0.78 -14.77
C ASP A 103 -4.72 0.79 -14.53
N ASP A 104 -4.30 1.13 -13.31
CA ASP A 104 -2.88 1.27 -12.96
C ASP A 104 -2.25 0.01 -12.40
N ALA A 105 -3.02 -1.07 -12.29
CA ALA A 105 -2.54 -2.36 -11.80
C ALA A 105 -2.77 -3.43 -12.86
N ALA A 106 -1.76 -4.29 -13.05
CA ALA A 106 -1.88 -5.42 -13.96
C ALA A 106 -2.74 -6.55 -13.38
N ALA A 107 -2.79 -6.65 -12.04
CA ALA A 107 -3.60 -7.63 -11.32
C ALA A 107 -3.78 -7.19 -9.87
N ALA A 108 -4.83 -7.68 -9.22
CA ALA A 108 -5.05 -7.53 -7.78
C ALA A 108 -5.38 -8.91 -7.22
N GLU A 109 -4.64 -9.37 -6.23
CA GLU A 109 -4.69 -10.76 -5.77
C GLU A 109 -4.53 -10.86 -4.26
N TRP A 110 -5.17 -11.89 -3.66
CA TRP A 110 -4.89 -12.31 -2.28
C TRP A 110 -3.71 -13.26 -2.27
N VAL A 111 -2.68 -12.94 -1.47
CA VAL A 111 -1.44 -13.70 -1.40
C VAL A 111 -1.26 -14.21 0.02
N GLY A 112 -1.15 -15.56 0.16
CA GLY A 112 -0.99 -16.19 1.48
C GLY A 112 0.43 -16.13 2.00
N ASP A 113 1.41 -16.42 1.16
CA ASP A 113 2.82 -16.43 1.54
C ASP A 113 3.58 -15.29 0.83
N TRP A 114 3.35 -14.09 1.32
CA TRP A 114 3.96 -12.91 0.73
C TRP A 114 5.49 -12.87 0.90
N ARG A 115 6.04 -13.57 1.91
CA ARG A 115 7.50 -13.62 2.12
C ARG A 115 8.22 -14.40 1.03
N ALA A 116 7.51 -15.28 0.33
CA ALA A 116 8.06 -16.01 -0.80
C ALA A 116 8.09 -15.17 -2.09
N GLU A 117 7.44 -14.01 -2.07
CA GLU A 117 7.29 -13.15 -3.25
C GLU A 117 8.25 -11.97 -3.21
N LYS A 118 8.61 -11.48 -4.41
CA LYS A 118 9.36 -10.24 -4.55
C LYS A 118 8.39 -9.06 -4.48
N LEU A 119 8.64 -8.15 -3.54
CA LEU A 119 7.83 -6.96 -3.34
C LEU A 119 8.58 -5.71 -3.77
N ALA A 120 7.85 -4.74 -4.30
CA ALA A 120 8.40 -3.45 -4.70
C ALA A 120 8.80 -2.61 -3.49
N PHE A 121 9.73 -1.68 -3.70
CA PHE A 121 10.14 -0.68 -2.71
C PHE A 121 10.53 -1.34 -1.38
N ASP A 122 10.07 -0.77 -0.27
CA ASP A 122 10.21 -1.30 1.07
C ASP A 122 8.92 -1.96 1.60
N HIS A 123 8.06 -2.41 0.68
CA HIS A 123 6.75 -2.96 1.05
C HIS A 123 6.86 -4.22 1.92
N ALA A 124 7.95 -4.99 1.80
CA ALA A 124 8.19 -6.13 2.69
C ALA A 124 8.34 -5.69 4.15
N LEU A 125 9.00 -4.56 4.39
CA LEU A 125 9.14 -3.99 5.73
C LEU A 125 7.78 -3.54 6.27
N ILE A 126 7.01 -2.85 5.45
CA ILE A 126 5.66 -2.38 5.83
C ILE A 126 4.78 -3.58 6.19
N LEU A 127 4.81 -4.64 5.39
CA LEU A 127 4.04 -5.86 5.64
C LEU A 127 4.45 -6.54 6.93
N ALA A 128 5.74 -6.65 7.20
CA ALA A 128 6.23 -7.25 8.44
C ALA A 128 5.74 -6.47 9.66
N ASP A 129 5.77 -5.13 9.59
CA ASP A 129 5.29 -4.27 10.67
C ASP A 129 3.77 -4.41 10.86
N ALA A 130 3.01 -4.45 9.76
CA ALA A 130 1.57 -4.62 9.80
C ALA A 130 1.18 -5.99 10.39
N GLU A 131 1.92 -7.04 10.03
CA GLU A 131 1.67 -8.38 10.54
C GLU A 131 1.87 -8.45 12.06
N ARG A 132 2.87 -7.75 12.59
CA ARG A 132 3.06 -7.66 14.04
C ARG A 132 1.87 -7.00 14.73
N LEU A 133 1.30 -5.96 14.14
CA LEU A 133 0.08 -5.33 14.67
C LEU A 133 -1.11 -6.28 14.61
N LEU A 134 -1.22 -7.04 13.54
CA LEU A 134 -2.31 -8.00 13.34
C LEU A 134 -2.28 -9.11 14.39
N THR A 135 -1.09 -9.62 14.72
CA THR A 135 -0.91 -10.74 15.64
C THR A 135 -0.69 -10.30 17.10
N GLY A 136 -0.42 -9.03 17.33
CA GLY A 136 -0.06 -8.51 18.64
C GLY A 136 1.35 -8.89 19.10
N ALA A 137 2.17 -9.38 18.20
CA ALA A 137 3.52 -9.83 18.53
C ALA A 137 4.54 -8.70 18.48
#